data_fb4fe14267a91c14fc9955adccbebced
#
_entry.id   fb4fe14267a91c14fc9955adccbebced
#
_cell.length_a   1.000
_cell.length_b   1.000
_cell.length_c   1.000
_cell.angle_alpha   90.00
_cell.angle_beta   90.00
_cell.angle_gamma   90.00
#
_symmetry.space_group_name_H-M   'P 1'
#
loop_
_entity.id
_entity.type
_entity.pdbx_description
1 polymer ?
#
loop_
_entity_poly.entity_id
_entity_poly.type
_entity_poly.pdbx_seq_one_letter_code
_entity_poly.pdbx_strand_id
1 'polypeptide(L)'
;GMLSVFTYPVITAFLEPILLKNEFKKSNLILGLMVLVGIYFLVPEFSLENDYFKAIGFGVFSALCYSIRNIFMKQKASEYEGSILMVYQLIIISILLAPVFFIYDITGLEASIPALLILAFLTTATGHTLFIYSFRNFTISTASIISSIQPVYGIIIGMIILGEYPLLNTIFGGILILGTVMIESIRSFKN
;
A
#
# COMPACT_ATOMS: atom_id res chain seq x y z
N GLY A 1 -10.75 7.72 3.34
CA GLY A 1 -9.42 7.67 3.97
C GLY A 1 -8.54 6.53 3.45
N MET A 2 -9.00 5.27 3.51
CA MET A 2 -8.14 4.12 3.17
C MET A 2 -7.63 4.16 1.72
N LEU A 3 -8.46 4.54 0.75
CA LEU A 3 -8.04 4.63 -0.66
C LEU A 3 -7.04 5.76 -0.93
N SER A 4 -7.04 6.84 -0.14
CA SER A 4 -6.06 7.93 -0.30
C SER A 4 -4.62 7.53 0.08
N VAL A 5 -4.43 6.43 0.83
CA VAL A 5 -3.10 5.86 1.06
C VAL A 5 -2.45 5.41 -0.25
N PHE A 6 -3.24 4.96 -1.24
CA PHE A 6 -2.74 4.54 -2.55
C PHE A 6 -2.23 5.68 -3.44
N THR A 7 -2.11 6.90 -2.91
CA THR A 7 -1.31 7.97 -3.55
C THR A 7 0.20 7.68 -3.44
N TYR A 8 0.62 6.73 -2.56
CA TYR A 8 2.02 6.41 -2.32
C TYR A 8 2.83 6.02 -3.58
N PRO A 9 2.31 5.41 -4.66
CA PRO A 9 3.13 5.12 -5.84
C PRO A 9 3.61 6.39 -6.56
N VAL A 10 2.75 7.43 -6.63
CA VAL A 10 3.13 8.73 -7.19
C VAL A 10 4.15 9.41 -6.30
N ILE A 11 3.90 9.45 -4.99
CA ILE A 11 4.82 10.03 -4.01
C ILE A 11 6.18 9.34 -4.07
N THR A 12 6.19 8.00 -4.15
CA THR A 12 7.42 7.20 -4.26
C THR A 12 8.16 7.51 -5.56
N ALA A 13 7.45 7.63 -6.69
CA ALA A 13 8.05 7.95 -7.99
C ALA A 13 8.79 9.31 -8.00
N PHE A 14 8.36 10.25 -7.15
CA PHE A 14 9.05 11.52 -6.95
C PHE A 14 10.19 11.42 -5.91
N LEU A 15 9.93 10.79 -4.77
CA LEU A 15 10.87 10.78 -3.65
C LEU A 15 12.05 9.83 -3.87
N GLU A 16 11.84 8.70 -4.52
CA GLU A 16 12.90 7.70 -4.73
C GLU A 16 14.11 8.27 -5.45
N PRO A 17 13.96 8.97 -6.61
CA PRO A 17 15.11 9.57 -7.30
C PRO A 17 15.84 10.62 -6.45
N ILE A 18 15.09 11.42 -5.68
CA ILE A 18 15.64 12.49 -4.85
C ILE A 18 16.44 11.91 -3.68
N LEU A 19 15.88 10.94 -2.96
CA LEU A 19 16.48 10.39 -1.74
C LEU A 19 17.58 9.37 -2.02
N LEU A 20 17.44 8.59 -3.10
CA LEU A 20 18.44 7.58 -3.51
C LEU A 20 19.42 8.09 -4.58
N LYS A 21 19.26 9.35 -5.04
CA LYS A 21 20.07 9.93 -6.12
C LYS A 21 20.08 9.10 -7.40
N ASN A 22 18.94 8.47 -7.70
CA ASN A 22 18.72 7.67 -8.90
C ASN A 22 18.17 8.55 -10.03
N GLU A 23 18.17 8.03 -11.26
CA GLU A 23 17.57 8.71 -12.40
C GLU A 23 16.04 8.80 -12.27
N PHE A 24 15.49 9.97 -12.59
CA PHE A 24 14.05 10.20 -12.60
C PHE A 24 13.42 9.53 -13.83
N LYS A 25 12.61 8.50 -13.62
CA LYS A 25 11.90 7.79 -14.68
C LYS A 25 10.49 8.35 -14.85
N LYS A 26 10.25 9.16 -15.88
CA LYS A 26 8.93 9.73 -16.22
C LYS A 26 7.84 8.66 -16.32
N SER A 27 8.18 7.45 -16.77
CA SER A 27 7.25 6.33 -16.86
C SER A 27 6.69 5.89 -15.51
N ASN A 28 7.50 5.91 -14.44
CA ASN A 28 7.03 5.58 -13.09
C ASN A 28 5.99 6.59 -12.61
N LEU A 29 6.21 7.87 -12.92
CA LEU A 29 5.25 8.91 -12.59
C LEU A 29 3.94 8.74 -13.36
N ILE A 30 4.01 8.51 -14.68
CA ILE A 30 2.82 8.30 -15.51
C ILE A 30 2.01 7.10 -15.01
N LEU A 31 2.67 5.98 -14.75
CA LEU A 31 2.02 4.77 -14.24
C LEU A 31 1.45 4.99 -12.84
N GLY A 32 2.15 5.71 -11.96
CA GLY A 32 1.62 6.11 -10.66
C GLY A 32 0.36 6.98 -10.78
N LEU A 33 0.34 7.94 -11.72
CA LEU A 33 -0.86 8.75 -12.00
C LEU A 33 -2.01 7.90 -12.57
N MET A 34 -1.73 6.92 -13.42
CA MET A 34 -2.75 5.98 -13.89
C MET A 34 -3.35 5.16 -12.73
N VAL A 35 -2.53 4.74 -11.77
CA VAL A 35 -3.03 4.11 -10.53
C VAL A 35 -3.97 5.06 -9.79
N LEU A 36 -3.61 6.34 -9.62
CA LEU A 36 -4.48 7.31 -8.95
C LEU A 36 -5.82 7.49 -9.66
N VAL A 37 -5.82 7.56 -10.98
CA VAL A 37 -7.07 7.64 -11.77
C VAL A 37 -7.90 6.37 -11.55
N GLY A 38 -7.27 5.19 -11.56
CA GLY A 38 -7.94 3.94 -11.24
C GLY A 38 -8.57 3.94 -9.84
N ILE A 39 -7.84 4.39 -8.84
CA ILE A 39 -8.32 4.53 -7.44
C ILE A 39 -9.50 5.51 -7.35
N TYR A 40 -9.45 6.61 -8.09
CA TYR A 40 -10.57 7.57 -8.14
C TYR A 40 -11.88 6.89 -8.55
N PHE A 41 -11.86 6.01 -9.55
CA PHE A 41 -13.03 5.24 -9.97
C PHE A 41 -13.48 4.17 -8.95
N LEU A 42 -12.63 3.79 -8.01
CA LEU A 42 -12.98 2.87 -6.93
C LEU A 42 -13.73 3.55 -5.78
N VAL A 43 -13.70 4.89 -5.71
CA VAL A 43 -14.42 5.66 -4.67
C VAL A 43 -15.88 5.78 -5.06
N PRO A 44 -16.84 5.24 -4.27
CA PRO A 44 -18.26 5.24 -4.65
C PRO A 44 -18.86 6.65 -4.72
N GLU A 45 -18.48 7.52 -3.78
CA GLU A 45 -18.96 8.91 -3.69
C GLU A 45 -17.84 9.82 -3.19
N PHE A 46 -17.69 10.95 -3.87
CA PHE A 46 -16.78 12.01 -3.45
C PHE A 46 -17.61 13.08 -2.71
N SER A 47 -17.51 13.11 -1.39
CA SER A 47 -18.07 14.18 -0.58
C SER A 47 -16.96 15.13 -0.13
N LEU A 48 -17.21 16.43 -0.22
CA LEU A 48 -16.32 17.50 0.26
C LEU A 48 -16.65 17.94 1.70
N GLU A 49 -17.41 17.16 2.44
CA GLU A 49 -17.65 17.43 3.85
C GLU A 49 -16.35 17.44 4.64
N ASN A 50 -16.29 18.27 5.69
CA ASN A 50 -15.07 18.52 6.47
C ASN A 50 -14.35 17.24 6.95
N ASP A 51 -15.09 16.19 7.30
CA ASP A 51 -14.49 14.95 7.80
C ASP A 51 -13.89 14.09 6.68
N TYR A 52 -14.44 14.12 5.48
CA TYR A 52 -13.84 13.48 4.30
C TYR A 52 -12.52 14.15 3.90
N PHE A 53 -12.47 15.48 3.95
CA PHE A 53 -11.28 16.24 3.64
C PHE A 53 -10.13 15.92 4.62
N LYS A 54 -10.44 15.87 5.92
CA LYS A 54 -9.50 15.45 6.96
C LYS A 54 -9.00 14.01 6.71
N ALA A 55 -9.92 13.08 6.41
CA ALA A 55 -9.59 11.69 6.14
C ALA A 55 -8.67 11.53 4.91
N ILE A 56 -8.89 12.30 3.84
CA ILE A 56 -8.01 12.34 2.67
C ILE A 56 -6.64 12.90 3.05
N GLY A 57 -6.59 13.99 3.80
CA GLY A 57 -5.34 14.60 4.27
C GLY A 57 -4.49 13.63 5.08
N PHE A 58 -5.09 12.94 6.05
CA PHE A 58 -4.40 11.90 6.83
C PHE A 58 -3.96 10.72 5.96
N GLY A 59 -4.76 10.31 4.98
CA GLY A 59 -4.40 9.24 4.06
C GLY A 59 -3.21 9.60 3.16
N VAL A 60 -3.15 10.81 2.63
CA VAL A 60 -2.01 11.30 1.83
C VAL A 60 -0.76 11.46 2.72
N PHE A 61 -0.91 11.97 3.94
CA PHE A 61 0.20 12.02 4.90
C PHE A 61 0.73 10.62 5.25
N SER A 62 -0.17 9.66 5.46
CA SER A 62 0.20 8.26 5.65
C SER A 62 0.95 7.70 4.45
N ALA A 63 0.49 8.01 3.23
CA ALA A 63 1.16 7.61 1.99
C ALA A 63 2.58 8.18 1.87
N LEU A 64 2.78 9.44 2.30
CA LEU A 64 4.09 10.07 2.37
C LEU A 64 5.02 9.33 3.34
N CYS A 65 4.56 9.10 4.58
CA CYS A 65 5.31 8.33 5.58
C CYS A 65 5.64 6.92 5.10
N TYR A 66 4.68 6.25 4.44
CA TYR A 66 4.86 4.92 3.88
C TYR A 66 5.91 4.91 2.75
N SER A 67 5.90 5.90 1.87
CA SER A 67 6.90 6.05 0.80
C SER A 67 8.30 6.26 1.38
N ILE A 68 8.44 7.17 2.34
CA ILE A 68 9.71 7.44 3.03
C ILE A 68 10.22 6.18 3.74
N ARG A 69 9.36 5.49 4.48
CA ARG A 69 9.68 4.22 5.13
C ARG A 69 10.21 3.19 4.14
N ASN A 70 9.54 3.01 2.99
CA ASN A 70 9.95 2.04 1.98
C ASN A 70 11.31 2.40 1.37
N ILE A 71 11.60 3.69 1.16
CA ILE A 71 12.89 4.16 0.65
C ILE A 71 14.02 3.84 1.63
N PHE A 72 13.82 4.07 2.93
CA PHE A 72 14.81 3.69 3.94
C PHE A 72 14.97 2.16 4.04
N MET A 73 13.87 1.40 3.93
CA MET A 73 13.95 -0.07 3.89
C MET A 73 14.73 -0.58 2.68
N LYS A 74 14.60 0.06 1.51
CA LYS A 74 15.41 -0.28 0.32
C LYS A 74 16.90 -0.12 0.58
N GLN A 75 17.31 0.97 1.22
CA GLN A 75 18.73 1.19 1.55
C GLN A 75 19.29 0.07 2.42
N LYS A 76 18.47 -0.50 3.30
CA LYS A 76 18.88 -1.57 4.22
C LYS A 76 18.61 -2.99 3.70
N ALA A 77 17.79 -3.14 2.67
CA ALA A 77 17.45 -4.46 2.12
C ALA A 77 18.62 -5.20 1.45
N SER A 78 19.69 -4.49 1.08
CA SER A 78 20.94 -5.09 0.60
C SER A 78 21.84 -5.60 1.73
N GLU A 79 21.76 -5.02 2.92
CA GLU A 79 22.60 -5.34 4.08
C GLU A 79 21.96 -6.39 5.00
N TYR A 80 20.63 -6.36 5.11
CA TYR A 80 19.87 -7.20 6.04
C TYR A 80 18.80 -8.01 5.32
N GLU A 81 18.44 -9.16 5.89
CA GLU A 81 17.31 -9.93 5.40
C GLU A 81 15.98 -9.20 5.65
N GLY A 82 15.04 -9.31 4.69
CA GLY A 82 13.74 -8.67 4.77
C GLY A 82 12.95 -9.07 6.03
N SER A 83 13.10 -10.32 6.49
CA SER A 83 12.51 -10.82 7.74
C SER A 83 13.05 -10.08 8.97
N ILE A 84 14.34 -9.84 9.05
CA ILE A 84 14.99 -9.10 10.14
C ILE A 84 14.50 -7.66 10.18
N LEU A 85 14.47 -6.99 9.02
CA LEU A 85 13.95 -5.63 8.90
C LEU A 85 12.48 -5.55 9.34
N MET A 86 11.68 -6.57 9.00
CA MET A 86 10.29 -6.62 9.42
C MET A 86 10.13 -6.81 10.92
N VAL A 87 10.92 -7.68 11.55
CA VAL A 87 10.90 -7.89 13.01
C VAL A 87 11.23 -6.60 13.76
N TYR A 88 12.30 -5.88 13.38
CA TYR A 88 12.63 -4.60 14.00
C TYR A 88 11.50 -3.58 13.86
N GLN A 89 10.88 -3.49 12.68
CA GLN A 89 9.75 -2.62 12.46
C GLN A 89 8.56 -2.97 13.35
N LEU A 90 8.22 -4.26 13.46
CA LEU A 90 7.12 -4.72 14.32
C LEU A 90 7.39 -4.42 15.79
N ILE A 91 8.61 -4.61 16.29
CA ILE A 91 9.00 -4.28 17.66
C ILE A 91 8.78 -2.78 17.92
N ILE A 92 9.29 -1.91 17.04
CA ILE A 92 9.16 -0.45 17.20
C ILE A 92 7.69 -0.04 17.20
N ILE A 93 6.88 -0.54 16.24
CA ILE A 93 5.45 -0.22 16.15
C ILE A 93 4.72 -0.73 17.39
N SER A 94 5.03 -1.95 17.87
CA SER A 94 4.39 -2.51 19.07
C SER A 94 4.66 -1.66 20.32
N ILE A 95 5.89 -1.18 20.49
CA ILE A 95 6.24 -0.29 21.60
C ILE A 95 5.50 1.04 21.50
N LEU A 96 5.46 1.64 20.28
CA LEU A 96 4.78 2.92 20.06
C LEU A 96 3.27 2.84 20.23
N LEU A 97 2.65 1.69 19.87
CA LEU A 97 1.21 1.49 20.00
C LEU A 97 0.79 0.88 21.34
N ALA A 98 1.73 0.42 22.18
CA ALA A 98 1.41 -0.15 23.48
C ALA A 98 0.50 0.75 24.34
N PRO A 99 0.64 2.11 24.37
CA PRO A 99 -0.26 2.97 25.12
C PRO A 99 -1.73 2.88 24.71
N VAL A 100 -2.02 2.48 23.46
CA VAL A 100 -3.40 2.34 22.95
C VAL A 100 -4.21 1.33 23.79
N PHE A 101 -3.58 0.26 24.29
CA PHE A 101 -4.22 -0.73 25.15
C PHE A 101 -4.67 -0.17 26.52
N PHE A 102 -4.10 0.95 26.94
CA PHE A 102 -4.45 1.62 28.20
C PHE A 102 -5.46 2.75 28.01
N ILE A 103 -5.64 3.23 26.77
CA ILE A 103 -6.49 4.39 26.44
C ILE A 103 -7.86 3.93 25.95
N TYR A 104 -7.91 2.83 25.20
CA TYR A 104 -9.12 2.35 24.55
C TYR A 104 -9.65 1.08 25.23
N ASP A 105 -10.96 0.98 25.30
CA ASP A 105 -11.62 -0.24 25.75
C ASP A 105 -11.49 -1.32 24.67
N ILE A 106 -10.88 -2.44 25.04
CA ILE A 106 -10.66 -3.61 24.18
C ILE A 106 -11.63 -4.75 24.49
N THR A 107 -12.69 -4.49 25.29
CA THR A 107 -13.72 -5.51 25.57
C THR A 107 -14.38 -5.98 24.27
N GLY A 108 -14.56 -7.28 24.14
CA GLY A 108 -15.12 -7.90 22.93
C GLY A 108 -14.11 -8.20 21.82
N LEU A 109 -12.83 -7.84 21.99
CA LEU A 109 -11.76 -8.18 21.04
C LEU A 109 -11.54 -9.69 20.91
N GLU A 110 -11.88 -10.45 21.97
CA GLU A 110 -11.67 -11.90 22.07
C GLU A 110 -12.32 -12.66 20.91
N ALA A 111 -13.52 -12.27 20.50
CA ALA A 111 -14.22 -12.88 19.36
C ALA A 111 -13.50 -12.67 18.02
N SER A 112 -12.69 -11.61 17.90
CA SER A 112 -11.96 -11.24 16.70
C SER A 112 -10.52 -11.77 16.65
N ILE A 113 -10.02 -12.34 17.75
CA ILE A 113 -8.63 -12.84 17.85
C ILE A 113 -8.26 -13.78 16.70
N PRO A 114 -9.07 -14.81 16.33
CA PRO A 114 -8.69 -15.71 15.24
C PRO A 114 -8.51 -14.98 13.91
N ALA A 115 -9.40 -14.04 13.58
CA ALA A 115 -9.33 -13.25 12.37
C ALA A 115 -8.10 -12.30 12.40
N LEU A 116 -7.80 -11.69 13.54
CA LEU A 116 -6.64 -10.84 13.74
C LEU A 116 -5.32 -11.61 13.60
N LEU A 117 -5.25 -12.84 14.11
CA LEU A 117 -4.08 -13.70 13.97
C LEU A 117 -3.84 -14.09 12.50
N ILE A 118 -4.90 -14.48 11.79
CA ILE A 118 -4.82 -14.78 10.36
C ILE A 118 -4.35 -13.54 9.58
N LEU A 119 -4.94 -12.39 9.87
CA LEU A 119 -4.57 -11.12 9.23
C LEU A 119 -3.09 -10.78 9.53
N ALA A 120 -2.67 -10.85 10.79
CA ALA A 120 -1.30 -10.56 11.19
C ALA A 120 -0.29 -11.50 10.49
N PHE A 121 -0.58 -12.80 10.41
CA PHE A 121 0.31 -13.76 9.80
C PHE A 121 0.37 -13.62 8.27
N LEU A 122 -0.79 -13.56 7.60
CA LEU A 122 -0.83 -13.50 6.14
C LEU A 122 -0.39 -12.14 5.60
N THR A 123 -0.92 -11.04 6.14
CA THR A 123 -0.64 -9.71 5.57
C THR A 123 0.65 -9.12 6.14
N THR A 124 0.84 -9.17 7.45
CA THR A 124 1.98 -8.50 8.08
C THR A 124 3.22 -9.37 8.05
N ALA A 125 3.19 -10.57 8.62
CA ALA A 125 4.38 -11.40 8.68
C ALA A 125 4.81 -11.90 7.29
N THR A 126 3.88 -12.36 6.47
CA THR A 126 4.22 -12.91 5.14
C THR A 126 4.22 -11.82 4.07
N GLY A 127 3.13 -11.10 3.91
CA GLY A 127 2.95 -10.13 2.81
C GLY A 127 3.97 -9.00 2.85
N HIS A 128 4.12 -8.32 3.98
CA HIS A 128 5.10 -7.23 4.09
C HIS A 128 6.55 -7.71 4.05
N THR A 129 6.85 -8.89 4.56
CA THR A 129 8.20 -9.47 4.45
C THR A 129 8.55 -9.74 2.99
N LEU A 130 7.66 -10.37 2.21
CA LEU A 130 7.84 -10.59 0.78
C LEU A 130 7.97 -9.26 0.00
N PHE A 131 7.21 -8.25 0.40
CA PHE A 131 7.31 -6.92 -0.19
C PHE A 131 8.68 -6.29 0.04
N ILE A 132 9.25 -6.40 1.26
CA ILE A 132 10.61 -5.93 1.55
C ILE A 132 11.66 -6.74 0.77
N TYR A 133 11.48 -8.05 0.63
CA TYR A 133 12.38 -8.88 -0.20
C TYR A 133 12.39 -8.44 -1.67
N SER A 134 11.25 -7.99 -2.19
CA SER A 134 11.15 -7.50 -3.57
C SER A 134 12.06 -6.30 -3.84
N PHE A 135 12.40 -5.52 -2.81
CA PHE A 135 13.28 -4.36 -2.93
C PHE A 135 14.72 -4.72 -3.32
N ARG A 136 15.14 -5.99 -3.20
CA ARG A 136 16.45 -6.43 -3.68
C ARG A 136 16.53 -6.38 -5.21
N ASN A 137 15.43 -6.71 -5.88
CA ASN A 137 15.39 -6.90 -7.33
C ASN A 137 14.68 -5.76 -8.09
N PHE A 138 13.79 -5.02 -7.41
CA PHE A 138 12.99 -3.97 -8.02
C PHE A 138 13.29 -2.60 -7.42
N THR A 139 13.04 -1.53 -8.20
CA THR A 139 12.97 -0.18 -7.64
C THR A 139 11.73 -0.08 -6.74
N ILE A 140 11.74 0.86 -5.80
CA ILE A 140 10.60 1.03 -4.89
C ILE A 140 9.39 1.51 -5.67
N SER A 141 9.59 2.38 -6.65
CA SER A 141 8.53 2.84 -7.55
C SER A 141 7.87 1.68 -8.29
N THR A 142 8.66 0.75 -8.85
CA THR A 142 8.14 -0.47 -9.49
C THR A 142 7.36 -1.34 -8.51
N ALA A 143 7.94 -1.64 -7.34
CA ALA A 143 7.27 -2.43 -6.31
C ALA A 143 5.97 -1.75 -5.82
N SER A 144 5.97 -0.43 -5.69
CA SER A 144 4.80 0.36 -5.30
C SER A 144 3.67 0.29 -6.33
N ILE A 145 4.00 0.42 -7.62
CA ILE A 145 3.01 0.33 -8.71
C ILE A 145 2.42 -1.09 -8.76
N ILE A 146 3.26 -2.13 -8.68
CA ILE A 146 2.79 -3.53 -8.68
C ILE A 146 1.89 -3.80 -7.47
N SER A 147 2.24 -3.30 -6.29
CA SER A 147 1.43 -3.48 -5.06
C SER A 147 0.09 -2.76 -5.13
N SER A 148 -0.10 -1.81 -6.05
CA SER A 148 -1.39 -1.12 -6.24
C SER A 148 -2.50 -2.03 -6.77
N ILE A 149 -2.21 -3.29 -7.06
CA ILE A 149 -3.21 -4.32 -7.37
C ILE A 149 -4.08 -4.69 -6.14
N GLN A 150 -3.62 -4.38 -4.91
CA GLN A 150 -4.30 -4.78 -3.67
C GLN A 150 -5.80 -4.42 -3.61
N PRO A 151 -6.25 -3.21 -3.98
CA PRO A 151 -7.68 -2.89 -4.00
C PRO A 151 -8.49 -3.80 -4.92
N VAL A 152 -7.90 -4.24 -6.04
CA VAL A 152 -8.57 -5.14 -7.00
C VAL A 152 -8.82 -6.50 -6.37
N TYR A 153 -7.83 -7.05 -5.65
CA TYR A 153 -8.02 -8.28 -4.88
C TYR A 153 -9.07 -8.11 -3.78
N GLY A 154 -9.09 -6.96 -3.10
CA GLY A 154 -10.09 -6.63 -2.09
C GLY A 154 -11.51 -6.68 -2.67
N ILE A 155 -11.72 -6.11 -3.86
CA ILE A 155 -13.02 -6.13 -4.54
C ILE A 155 -13.41 -7.57 -4.91
N ILE A 156 -12.51 -8.36 -5.49
CA ILE A 156 -12.79 -9.76 -5.88
C ILE A 156 -13.14 -10.60 -4.64
N ILE A 157 -12.41 -10.43 -3.56
CA ILE A 157 -12.67 -11.14 -2.30
C ILE A 157 -14.01 -10.71 -1.70
N GLY A 158 -14.33 -9.40 -1.72
CA GLY A 158 -15.61 -8.87 -1.29
C GLY A 158 -16.78 -9.45 -2.08
N MET A 159 -16.64 -9.56 -3.42
CA MET A 159 -17.63 -10.22 -4.28
C MET A 159 -17.88 -11.69 -3.86
N ILE A 160 -16.80 -12.44 -3.60
CA ILE A 160 -16.91 -13.88 -3.32
C ILE A 160 -17.42 -14.13 -1.89
N ILE A 161 -16.93 -13.38 -0.91
CA ILE A 161 -17.22 -13.65 0.50
C ILE A 161 -18.49 -12.92 0.96
N LEU A 162 -18.66 -11.66 0.55
CA LEU A 162 -19.76 -10.82 1.00
C LEU A 162 -20.95 -10.78 0.02
N GLY A 163 -20.77 -11.32 -1.19
CA GLY A 163 -21.81 -11.27 -2.24
C GLY A 163 -22.04 -9.84 -2.77
N GLU A 164 -21.08 -8.92 -2.59
CA GLU A 164 -21.19 -7.54 -3.05
C GLU A 164 -20.85 -7.45 -4.54
N TYR A 165 -21.72 -6.79 -5.32
CA TYR A 165 -21.45 -6.56 -6.74
C TYR A 165 -20.82 -5.18 -6.94
N PRO A 166 -19.65 -5.09 -7.60
CA PRO A 166 -19.00 -3.82 -7.86
C PRO A 166 -19.82 -2.99 -8.86
N LEU A 167 -19.84 -1.69 -8.65
CA LEU A 167 -20.38 -0.74 -9.60
C LEU A 167 -19.54 -0.71 -10.89
N LEU A 168 -20.14 -0.28 -12.01
CA LEU A 168 -19.41 -0.17 -13.28
C LEU A 168 -18.14 0.69 -13.15
N ASN A 169 -18.20 1.80 -12.43
CA ASN A 169 -17.05 2.64 -12.15
C ASN A 169 -15.92 1.87 -11.45
N THR A 170 -16.26 1.03 -10.48
CA THR A 170 -15.30 0.17 -9.76
C THR A 170 -14.63 -0.82 -10.70
N ILE A 171 -15.38 -1.39 -11.66
CA ILE A 171 -14.83 -2.29 -12.68
C ILE A 171 -13.84 -1.54 -13.58
N PHE A 172 -14.19 -0.34 -14.04
CA PHE A 172 -13.27 0.48 -14.85
C PHE A 172 -12.00 0.84 -14.10
N GLY A 173 -12.12 1.25 -12.84
CA GLY A 173 -10.96 1.53 -11.99
C GLY A 173 -10.07 0.30 -11.81
N GLY A 174 -10.66 -0.86 -11.56
CA GLY A 174 -9.96 -2.14 -11.45
C GLY A 174 -9.20 -2.51 -12.72
N ILE A 175 -9.84 -2.39 -13.89
CA ILE A 175 -9.21 -2.65 -15.20
C ILE A 175 -8.02 -1.70 -15.44
N LEU A 176 -8.16 -0.42 -15.10
CA LEU A 176 -7.09 0.57 -15.26
C LEU A 176 -5.88 0.24 -14.36
N ILE A 177 -6.14 -0.15 -13.11
CA ILE A 177 -5.08 -0.57 -12.19
C ILE A 177 -4.39 -1.84 -12.71
N LEU A 178 -5.15 -2.86 -13.11
CA LEU A 178 -4.59 -4.09 -13.67
C LEU A 178 -3.74 -3.82 -14.90
N GLY A 179 -4.23 -2.99 -15.84
CA GLY A 179 -3.48 -2.59 -17.02
C GLY A 179 -2.16 -1.91 -16.66
N THR A 180 -2.19 -1.00 -15.68
CA THR A 180 -1.00 -0.29 -15.20
C THR A 180 0.02 -1.26 -14.60
N VAL A 181 -0.43 -2.19 -13.77
CA VAL A 181 0.42 -3.22 -13.14
C VAL A 181 1.01 -4.15 -14.20
N MET A 182 0.24 -4.55 -15.21
CA MET A 182 0.75 -5.37 -16.32
C MET A 182 1.83 -4.65 -17.11
N ILE A 183 1.62 -3.38 -17.46
CA ILE A 183 2.62 -2.57 -18.19
C ILE A 183 3.91 -2.48 -17.38
N GLU A 184 3.82 -2.19 -16.07
CA GLU A 184 5.00 -2.10 -15.22
C GLU A 184 5.70 -3.44 -15.07
N SER A 185 4.95 -4.53 -14.88
CA SER A 185 5.53 -5.88 -14.81
C SER A 185 6.31 -6.23 -16.07
N ILE A 186 5.73 -6.04 -17.25
CA ILE A 186 6.41 -6.32 -18.53
C ILE A 186 7.66 -5.45 -18.68
N ARG A 187 7.57 -4.18 -18.30
CA ARG A 187 8.69 -3.24 -18.37
C ARG A 187 9.84 -3.64 -17.44
N SER A 188 9.51 -4.05 -16.22
CA SER A 188 10.51 -4.42 -15.22
C SER A 188 11.25 -5.72 -15.54
N PHE A 189 10.66 -6.62 -16.33
CA PHE A 189 11.34 -7.82 -16.84
C PHE A 189 12.31 -7.54 -18.01
N LYS A 190 12.16 -6.40 -18.69
CA LYS A 190 13.01 -6.04 -19.85
C LYS A 190 14.22 -5.19 -19.47
N ASN A 191 14.25 -4.65 -18.27
CA ASN A 191 15.34 -3.84 -17.71
C ASN A 191 16.19 -4.61 -16.72
#